data_a037bffea52b204ae89a8977dc7b6fe5
#
_entry.id   a037bffea52b204ae89a8977dc7b6fe5
#
_cell.length_a   1.000
_cell.length_b   1.000
_cell.length_c   1.000
_cell.angle_alpha   90.00
_cell.angle_beta   90.00
_cell.angle_gamma   90.00
#
_symmetry.space_group_name_H-M   'P 1'
#
loop_
_entity.id
_entity.type
_entity.pdbx_description
1 polymer ?
#
loop_
_entity_poly.entity_id
_entity_poly.type
_entity_poly.pdbx_seq_one_letter_code
_entity_poly.pdbx_strand_id
1 'polypeptide(L)'
;MITPIDAQLERNLLGARTEAHAKVEIYSGVARLARTVWASEVKVAASRPSTAVMICHPTANFLGHYALPGLAERGFAAIGFTTRYVGNDTSLILENCLLDMGTMVEHLYANGYERVVLVGNSGGASIVPYYQAQALNPTLTNPRCGGPDLSTAGLRPVDAVVLLNAHPSRARLSTEWLDPSITDEQRPFDREPSLDMYHADNAPPFSPAFIEQYRAAQVARNRRIAAWCEHQLDWLTSSGKAPPGLEDLAFVVHGTGADLRFLDPNIDPSDREIGVTLWGAPQVANYMPAGISRVTTCRSWLNQWSLDHTNADSFRWLPTVTTPLLIVLGTADPTVMPRMAQQMYDAATSASRRDLYYVKNATHYFEGQPELLAEALDVIAGWIDT
;
A
#
# COMPACT_ATOMS: atom_id res chain seq x y z
N MET A 1 18.00 -10.36 -11.52
CA MET A 1 18.00 -11.16 -12.77
C MET A 1 16.55 -11.54 -13.04
N ILE A 2 16.02 -11.24 -14.21
CA ILE A 2 14.68 -11.70 -14.63
C ILE A 2 14.81 -13.20 -14.86
N THR A 3 14.13 -14.01 -14.05
CA THR A 3 14.03 -15.45 -14.30
C THR A 3 13.47 -15.64 -15.71
N PRO A 4 14.06 -16.46 -16.58
CA PRO A 4 13.48 -16.75 -17.87
C PRO A 4 12.05 -17.27 -17.65
N ILE A 5 11.05 -16.65 -18.27
CA ILE A 5 9.69 -17.14 -18.28
C ILE A 5 9.76 -18.50 -18.96
N ASP A 6 9.29 -19.56 -18.28
CA ASP A 6 9.20 -20.89 -18.88
C ASP A 6 8.46 -20.74 -20.22
N ALA A 7 8.94 -21.42 -21.25
CA ALA A 7 8.33 -21.40 -22.58
C ALA A 7 6.85 -21.86 -22.61
N GLN A 8 6.37 -22.41 -21.50
CA GLN A 8 4.97 -22.84 -21.30
C GLN A 8 4.04 -21.72 -20.80
N LEU A 9 4.55 -20.55 -20.41
CA LEU A 9 3.72 -19.41 -19.97
C LEU A 9 3.53 -18.41 -21.11
N GLU A 10 2.32 -17.94 -21.27
CA GLU A 10 2.01 -16.77 -22.10
C GLU A 10 1.78 -15.55 -21.25
N ARG A 11 2.15 -14.39 -21.77
CA ARG A 11 1.94 -13.09 -21.13
C ARG A 11 1.20 -12.17 -22.08
N ASN A 12 0.06 -11.63 -21.61
CA ASN A 12 -0.75 -10.67 -22.34
C ASN A 12 -0.76 -9.32 -21.61
N LEU A 13 -0.78 -8.24 -22.36
CA LEU A 13 -1.02 -6.91 -21.81
C LEU A 13 -2.53 -6.60 -21.91
N LEU A 14 -3.14 -6.33 -20.77
CA LEU A 14 -4.55 -5.94 -20.66
C LEU A 14 -4.65 -4.43 -20.50
N GLY A 15 -5.60 -3.80 -21.19
CA GLY A 15 -5.92 -2.39 -21.04
C GLY A 15 -7.42 -2.18 -20.86
N ALA A 16 -7.84 -1.65 -19.71
CA ALA A 16 -9.22 -1.32 -19.43
C ALA A 16 -9.42 0.19 -19.36
N ARG A 17 -10.43 0.72 -20.03
CA ARG A 17 -10.73 2.15 -20.05
C ARG A 17 -11.47 2.54 -18.77
N THR A 18 -10.95 3.55 -18.07
CA THR A 18 -11.67 4.20 -16.97
C THR A 18 -12.69 5.19 -17.52
N GLU A 19 -13.79 5.39 -16.81
CA GLU A 19 -14.71 6.49 -17.09
C GLU A 19 -14.05 7.85 -16.84
N ALA A 20 -14.43 8.85 -17.66
CA ALA A 20 -13.92 10.20 -17.51
C ALA A 20 -14.66 10.90 -16.37
N HIS A 21 -14.03 11.07 -15.22
CA HIS A 21 -14.48 12.01 -14.21
C HIS A 21 -14.15 13.44 -14.67
N ALA A 22 -15.05 14.40 -14.40
CA ALA A 22 -15.08 15.73 -15.02
C ALA A 22 -13.87 16.64 -14.70
N LYS A 23 -13.00 16.28 -13.78
CA LYS A 23 -11.78 17.03 -13.46
C LYS A 23 -10.55 16.41 -14.15
N VAL A 24 -9.72 17.27 -14.72
CA VAL A 24 -8.40 16.87 -15.23
C VAL A 24 -7.53 16.50 -14.05
N GLU A 25 -7.32 15.21 -13.86
CA GLU A 25 -6.33 14.73 -12.91
C GLU A 25 -4.96 14.70 -13.56
N ILE A 26 -4.01 15.39 -12.94
CA ILE A 26 -2.62 15.37 -13.36
C ILE A 26 -1.93 14.23 -12.64
N TYR A 27 -1.61 13.16 -13.36
CA TYR A 27 -0.79 12.07 -12.87
C TYR A 27 0.32 11.76 -13.89
N SER A 28 1.47 11.38 -13.41
CA SER A 28 2.68 11.09 -14.21
C SER A 28 3.06 12.16 -15.25
N GLY A 29 2.73 13.41 -15.04
CA GLY A 29 3.09 14.52 -15.92
C GLY A 29 2.41 14.55 -17.29
N VAL A 30 1.51 13.60 -17.60
CA VAL A 30 0.80 13.53 -18.89
C VAL A 30 -0.71 13.43 -18.64
N ALA A 31 -1.31 14.56 -18.27
CA ALA A 31 -2.76 14.69 -18.19
C ALA A 31 -3.41 14.33 -19.53
N ARG A 32 -4.56 13.69 -19.53
CA ARG A 32 -5.41 13.34 -20.68
C ARG A 32 -5.06 12.07 -21.48
N LEU A 33 -3.87 11.49 -21.37
CA LEU A 33 -3.57 10.22 -22.07
C LEU A 33 -3.94 8.98 -21.27
N ALA A 34 -4.05 9.09 -19.96
CA ALA A 34 -4.24 7.95 -19.07
C ALA A 34 -5.72 7.74 -18.70
N ARG A 35 -6.54 7.43 -19.69
CA ARG A 35 -7.88 6.87 -19.46
C ARG A 35 -7.88 5.34 -19.49
N THR A 36 -6.71 4.73 -19.39
CA THR A 36 -6.55 3.28 -19.47
C THR A 36 -5.70 2.84 -18.31
N VAL A 37 -6.23 1.93 -17.51
CA VAL A 37 -5.44 1.21 -16.52
C VAL A 37 -4.92 -0.07 -17.16
N TRP A 38 -3.72 -0.46 -16.75
CA TRP A 38 -2.98 -1.55 -17.37
C TRP A 38 -2.75 -2.69 -16.41
N ALA A 39 -2.77 -3.90 -16.93
CA ALA A 39 -2.34 -5.10 -16.23
C ALA A 39 -1.60 -6.05 -17.17
N SER A 40 -0.74 -6.90 -16.62
CA SER A 40 -0.24 -8.07 -17.32
C SER A 40 -1.03 -9.30 -16.85
N GLU A 41 -1.50 -10.11 -17.78
CA GLU A 41 -2.01 -11.44 -17.52
C GLU A 41 -0.91 -12.44 -17.81
N VAL A 42 -0.65 -13.34 -16.86
CA VAL A 42 0.25 -14.50 -17.05
C VAL A 42 -0.53 -15.75 -16.78
N LYS A 43 -0.51 -16.71 -17.69
CA LYS A 43 -1.19 -18.03 -17.57
C LYS A 43 -0.42 -19.10 -18.31
N VAL A 44 -0.72 -20.35 -18.05
CA VAL A 44 -0.18 -21.47 -18.87
C VAL A 44 -0.72 -21.33 -20.28
N ALA A 45 0.18 -21.47 -21.27
CA ALA A 45 -0.15 -21.34 -22.68
C ALA A 45 -1.33 -22.26 -23.07
N ALA A 46 -2.26 -21.74 -23.84
CA ALA A 46 -3.48 -22.42 -24.28
C ALA A 46 -4.43 -22.87 -23.14
N SER A 47 -4.16 -22.56 -21.87
CA SER A 47 -5.09 -22.82 -20.78
C SER A 47 -6.23 -21.79 -20.75
N ARG A 48 -7.33 -22.15 -20.08
CA ARG A 48 -8.48 -21.27 -19.86
C ARG A 48 -8.86 -21.28 -18.37
N PRO A 49 -8.05 -20.60 -17.52
CA PRO A 49 -8.39 -20.51 -16.10
C PRO A 49 -9.73 -19.81 -15.91
N SER A 50 -10.57 -20.34 -15.01
CA SER A 50 -11.83 -19.69 -14.63
C SER A 50 -11.62 -18.62 -13.54
N THR A 51 -10.48 -18.68 -12.83
CA THR A 51 -10.15 -17.78 -11.73
C THR A 51 -9.01 -16.83 -12.11
N ALA A 52 -9.26 -15.52 -11.99
CA ALA A 52 -8.24 -14.48 -12.07
C ALA A 52 -7.77 -14.07 -10.68
N VAL A 53 -6.45 -14.04 -10.45
CA VAL A 53 -5.82 -13.58 -9.21
C VAL A 53 -5.09 -12.27 -9.49
N MET A 54 -5.69 -11.15 -9.07
CA MET A 54 -5.19 -9.80 -9.37
C MET A 54 -4.41 -9.23 -8.19
N ILE A 55 -3.11 -8.98 -8.40
CA ILE A 55 -2.20 -8.40 -7.41
C ILE A 55 -2.22 -6.89 -7.51
N CYS A 56 -2.52 -6.22 -6.38
CA CYS A 56 -2.79 -4.79 -6.30
C CYS A 56 -1.84 -4.08 -5.34
N HIS A 57 -1.45 -2.86 -5.74
CA HIS A 57 -0.74 -1.89 -4.91
C HIS A 57 -1.09 -0.48 -5.40
N PRO A 58 -1.10 0.57 -4.54
CA PRO A 58 -1.44 1.93 -4.98
C PRO A 58 -0.53 2.50 -6.07
N THR A 59 0.77 2.19 -6.05
CA THR A 59 1.78 2.86 -6.89
C THR A 59 2.81 1.94 -7.53
N ALA A 60 2.93 0.68 -7.10
CA ALA A 60 3.92 -0.23 -7.64
C ALA A 60 3.57 -0.67 -9.07
N ASN A 61 4.60 -0.86 -9.88
CA ASN A 61 4.45 -1.48 -11.19
C ASN A 61 4.45 -3.00 -11.07
N PHE A 62 3.27 -3.59 -11.01
CA PHE A 62 3.10 -5.03 -10.86
C PHE A 62 2.98 -5.79 -12.18
N LEU A 63 3.18 -5.16 -13.32
CA LEU A 63 3.22 -5.86 -14.62
C LEU A 63 4.24 -7.02 -14.64
N GLY A 64 5.30 -6.91 -13.83
CA GLY A 64 6.33 -7.94 -13.67
C GLY A 64 6.42 -8.52 -12.27
N HIS A 65 5.34 -8.56 -11.50
CA HIS A 65 5.36 -9.02 -10.11
C HIS A 65 5.89 -10.46 -10.00
N TYR A 66 6.72 -10.73 -8.97
CA TYR A 66 7.43 -11.99 -8.78
C TYR A 66 6.53 -13.21 -8.63
N ALA A 67 5.30 -13.04 -8.15
CA ALA A 67 4.35 -14.13 -7.93
C ALA A 67 3.58 -14.54 -9.21
N LEU A 68 3.60 -13.76 -10.29
CA LEU A 68 2.78 -14.03 -11.48
C LEU A 68 3.08 -15.39 -12.13
N PRO A 69 4.34 -15.75 -12.40
CA PRO A 69 4.64 -17.06 -12.99
C PRO A 69 4.15 -18.21 -12.13
N GLY A 70 4.48 -18.18 -10.84
CA GLY A 70 4.13 -19.27 -9.93
C GLY A 70 2.61 -19.41 -9.68
N LEU A 71 1.82 -18.34 -9.72
CA LEU A 71 0.36 -18.43 -9.68
C LEU A 71 -0.20 -19.01 -10.98
N ALA A 72 0.39 -18.63 -12.13
CA ALA A 72 0.00 -19.19 -13.42
C ALA A 72 0.27 -20.70 -13.49
N GLU A 73 1.41 -21.16 -13.02
CA GLU A 73 1.78 -22.59 -12.94
C GLU A 73 0.82 -23.40 -12.04
N ARG A 74 0.13 -22.72 -11.10
CA ARG A 74 -0.91 -23.30 -10.23
C ARG A 74 -2.33 -23.24 -10.81
N GLY A 75 -2.45 -22.87 -12.09
CA GLY A 75 -3.70 -22.94 -12.84
C GLY A 75 -4.56 -21.67 -12.82
N PHE A 76 -4.03 -20.55 -12.31
CA PHE A 76 -4.75 -19.27 -12.31
C PHE A 76 -4.38 -18.39 -13.51
N ALA A 77 -5.23 -17.44 -13.85
CA ALA A 77 -4.82 -16.26 -14.58
C ALA A 77 -4.24 -15.28 -13.56
N ALA A 78 -2.91 -15.14 -13.54
CA ALA A 78 -2.21 -14.25 -12.63
C ALA A 78 -2.15 -12.85 -13.25
N ILE A 79 -2.76 -11.87 -12.57
CA ILE A 79 -2.93 -10.51 -13.08
C ILE A 79 -2.08 -9.55 -12.26
N GLY A 80 -1.06 -8.97 -12.90
CA GLY A 80 -0.24 -7.91 -12.30
C GLY A 80 -0.79 -6.54 -12.66
N PHE A 81 -1.49 -5.88 -11.74
CA PHE A 81 -2.24 -4.65 -11.97
C PHE A 81 -1.44 -3.39 -11.66
N THR A 82 -1.67 -2.32 -12.43
CA THR A 82 -1.16 -0.97 -12.14
C THR A 82 -2.31 0.03 -12.05
N THR A 83 -2.25 0.91 -11.05
CA THR A 83 -3.14 2.07 -10.98
C THR A 83 -2.65 3.19 -11.89
N ARG A 84 -3.44 4.25 -12.04
CA ARG A 84 -3.02 5.51 -12.70
C ARG A 84 -1.78 6.16 -12.06
N TYR A 85 -1.45 5.82 -10.82
CA TYR A 85 -0.33 6.38 -10.04
C TYR A 85 0.94 5.54 -10.09
N VAL A 86 1.06 4.63 -11.04
CA VAL A 86 2.23 3.77 -11.17
C VAL A 86 3.52 4.58 -11.23
N GLY A 87 4.43 4.33 -10.28
CA GLY A 87 5.72 5.01 -10.18
C GLY A 87 5.68 6.47 -9.67
N ASN A 88 4.50 7.01 -9.34
CA ASN A 88 4.38 8.37 -8.82
C ASN A 88 3.20 8.50 -7.86
N ASP A 89 3.46 8.66 -6.57
CA ASP A 89 2.45 8.85 -5.54
C ASP A 89 2.34 10.29 -5.03
N THR A 90 3.03 11.23 -5.67
CA THR A 90 3.08 12.64 -5.23
C THR A 90 1.69 13.26 -5.07
N SER A 91 0.79 13.03 -6.01
CA SER A 91 -0.58 13.56 -6.00
C SER A 91 -1.64 12.46 -5.88
N LEU A 92 -1.27 11.31 -5.32
CA LEU A 92 -2.14 10.15 -5.22
C LEU A 92 -3.33 10.42 -4.30
N ILE A 93 -4.52 10.03 -4.76
CA ILE A 93 -5.77 9.93 -4.03
C ILE A 93 -6.22 8.47 -4.05
N LEU A 94 -6.30 7.84 -2.89
CA LEU A 94 -6.50 6.39 -2.78
C LEU A 94 -7.85 5.93 -3.32
N GLU A 95 -8.88 6.75 -3.24
CA GLU A 95 -10.20 6.46 -3.81
C GLU A 95 -10.15 6.34 -5.35
N ASN A 96 -9.26 7.06 -6.01
CA ASN A 96 -9.03 6.86 -7.46
C ASN A 96 -8.41 5.49 -7.77
N CYS A 97 -7.57 4.97 -6.87
CA CYS A 97 -7.04 3.60 -7.01
C CYS A 97 -8.18 2.56 -6.95
N LEU A 98 -9.21 2.80 -6.11
CA LEU A 98 -10.37 1.91 -6.03
C LEU A 98 -11.17 1.91 -7.33
N LEU A 99 -11.34 3.08 -7.96
CA LEU A 99 -11.99 3.17 -9.27
C LEU A 99 -11.20 2.44 -10.36
N ASP A 100 -9.87 2.58 -10.33
CA ASP A 100 -8.98 1.87 -11.25
C ASP A 100 -9.06 0.35 -11.07
N MET A 101 -9.08 -0.11 -9.81
CA MET A 101 -9.29 -1.52 -9.47
C MET A 101 -10.66 -2.01 -9.97
N GLY A 102 -11.73 -1.24 -9.71
CA GLY A 102 -13.08 -1.57 -10.17
C GLY A 102 -13.17 -1.71 -11.68
N THR A 103 -12.51 -0.82 -12.43
CA THR A 103 -12.42 -0.88 -13.88
C THR A 103 -11.78 -2.20 -14.35
N MET A 104 -10.68 -2.63 -13.71
CA MET A 104 -10.02 -3.89 -14.09
C MET A 104 -10.81 -5.12 -13.62
N VAL A 105 -11.40 -5.10 -12.42
CA VAL A 105 -12.27 -6.18 -11.93
C VAL A 105 -13.45 -6.42 -12.88
N GLU A 106 -14.13 -5.36 -13.30
CA GLU A 106 -15.23 -5.46 -14.26
C GLU A 106 -14.74 -5.98 -15.62
N HIS A 107 -13.57 -5.52 -16.08
CA HIS A 107 -12.95 -6.03 -17.30
C HIS A 107 -12.66 -7.53 -17.22
N LEU A 108 -12.16 -8.03 -16.08
CA LEU A 108 -11.90 -9.48 -15.92
C LEU A 108 -13.18 -10.31 -16.00
N TYR A 109 -14.23 -9.93 -15.28
CA TYR A 109 -15.51 -10.62 -15.36
C TYR A 109 -16.14 -10.54 -16.75
N ALA A 110 -16.06 -9.39 -17.42
CA ALA A 110 -16.57 -9.21 -18.78
C ALA A 110 -15.81 -10.06 -19.82
N ASN A 111 -14.57 -10.45 -19.54
CA ASN A 111 -13.75 -11.33 -20.38
C ASN A 111 -13.88 -12.82 -20.01
N GLY A 112 -14.84 -13.17 -19.15
CA GLY A 112 -15.26 -14.56 -18.92
C GLY A 112 -14.59 -15.24 -17.72
N TYR A 113 -13.87 -14.51 -16.87
CA TYR A 113 -13.46 -15.07 -15.57
C TYR A 113 -14.68 -15.22 -14.67
N GLU A 114 -14.84 -16.42 -14.10
CA GLU A 114 -15.95 -16.74 -13.20
C GLU A 114 -15.70 -16.24 -11.78
N ARG A 115 -14.43 -16.23 -11.36
CA ARG A 115 -13.98 -15.78 -10.04
C ARG A 115 -12.83 -14.78 -10.17
N VAL A 116 -12.86 -13.76 -9.32
CA VAL A 116 -11.78 -12.78 -9.19
C VAL A 116 -11.33 -12.72 -7.73
N VAL A 117 -10.05 -12.92 -7.51
CA VAL A 117 -9.40 -12.81 -6.20
C VAL A 117 -8.50 -11.58 -6.20
N LEU A 118 -8.65 -10.70 -5.22
CA LEU A 118 -7.73 -9.58 -5.03
C LEU A 118 -6.62 -9.94 -4.05
N VAL A 119 -5.38 -9.70 -4.47
CA VAL A 119 -4.20 -9.84 -3.61
C VAL A 119 -3.66 -8.44 -3.31
N GLY A 120 -3.80 -7.99 -2.08
CA GLY A 120 -3.15 -6.77 -1.59
C GLY A 120 -1.72 -7.08 -1.16
N ASN A 121 -0.71 -6.69 -1.96
CA ASN A 121 0.68 -6.87 -1.58
C ASN A 121 1.23 -5.57 -0.99
N SER A 122 1.97 -5.67 0.12
CA SER A 122 2.60 -4.50 0.78
C SER A 122 1.57 -3.41 1.11
N GLY A 123 1.72 -2.21 0.55
CA GLY A 123 0.74 -1.12 0.64
C GLY A 123 -0.62 -1.44 0.03
N GLY A 124 -0.77 -2.56 -0.68
CA GLY A 124 -2.03 -3.02 -1.26
C GLY A 124 -3.09 -3.37 -0.22
N ALA A 125 -2.71 -3.76 1.01
CA ALA A 125 -3.70 -3.96 2.06
C ALA A 125 -4.45 -2.69 2.44
N SER A 126 -3.88 -1.51 2.23
CA SER A 126 -4.59 -0.25 2.50
C SER A 126 -5.78 -0.03 1.56
N ILE A 127 -5.77 -0.60 0.36
CA ILE A 127 -6.79 -0.38 -0.68
C ILE A 127 -7.68 -1.60 -0.96
N VAL A 128 -7.20 -2.84 -0.76
CA VAL A 128 -7.99 -4.04 -1.10
C VAL A 128 -9.16 -4.27 -0.14
N PRO A 129 -9.01 -4.27 1.19
CA PRO A 129 -10.16 -4.32 2.10
C PRO A 129 -11.08 -3.10 1.95
N TYR A 130 -10.51 -1.92 1.69
CA TYR A 130 -11.28 -0.70 1.43
C TYR A 130 -12.14 -0.83 0.17
N TYR A 131 -11.56 -1.30 -0.93
CA TYR A 131 -12.28 -1.62 -2.17
C TYR A 131 -13.44 -2.59 -1.89
N GLN A 132 -13.15 -3.72 -1.26
CA GLN A 132 -14.15 -4.76 -1.04
C GLN A 132 -15.28 -4.28 -0.12
N ALA A 133 -14.98 -3.52 0.92
CA ALA A 133 -15.98 -2.92 1.79
C ALA A 133 -16.92 -1.97 1.02
N GLN A 134 -16.35 -1.09 0.15
CA GLN A 134 -17.15 -0.18 -0.66
C GLN A 134 -17.90 -0.88 -1.80
N ALA A 135 -17.39 -1.99 -2.32
CA ALA A 135 -18.08 -2.81 -3.30
C ALA A 135 -19.28 -3.58 -2.69
N LEU A 136 -19.13 -4.07 -1.45
CA LEU A 136 -20.21 -4.76 -0.72
C LEU A 136 -21.27 -3.79 -0.19
N ASN A 137 -20.85 -2.65 0.32
CA ASN A 137 -21.72 -1.63 0.90
C ASN A 137 -21.11 -0.23 0.68
N PRO A 138 -21.48 0.47 -0.40
CA PRO A 138 -20.94 1.78 -0.74
C PRO A 138 -21.44 2.84 0.26
N THR A 139 -20.54 3.31 1.11
CA THR A 139 -20.86 4.25 2.19
C THR A 139 -20.11 5.57 2.10
N LEU A 140 -19.05 5.63 1.28
CA LEU A 140 -18.19 6.80 1.21
C LEU A 140 -18.72 7.81 0.20
N THR A 141 -19.25 8.90 0.73
CA THR A 141 -19.68 10.08 -0.03
C THR A 141 -18.72 11.24 0.21
N ASN A 142 -18.40 11.98 -0.84
CA ASN A 142 -17.60 13.22 -0.77
C ASN A 142 -16.37 13.09 0.14
N PRO A 143 -15.44 12.16 -0.17
CA PRO A 143 -14.27 11.95 0.67
C PRO A 143 -13.48 13.25 0.82
N ARG A 144 -12.95 13.49 2.01
CA ARG A 144 -12.08 14.62 2.28
C ARG A 144 -10.91 14.60 1.28
N CYS A 145 -10.31 15.74 1.07
CA CYS A 145 -9.16 15.91 0.17
C CYS A 145 -9.47 15.79 -1.34
N GLY A 146 -10.76 15.76 -1.74
CA GLY A 146 -11.18 15.85 -3.13
C GLY A 146 -11.16 14.54 -3.90
N GLY A 147 -11.23 13.40 -3.20
CA GLY A 147 -11.44 12.09 -3.83
C GLY A 147 -12.85 11.96 -4.45
N PRO A 148 -13.04 10.95 -5.33
CA PRO A 148 -14.35 10.67 -5.94
C PRO A 148 -15.36 10.16 -4.91
N ASP A 149 -16.63 10.39 -5.17
CA ASP A 149 -17.74 9.77 -4.45
C ASP A 149 -17.82 8.28 -4.84
N LEU A 150 -17.64 7.38 -3.87
CA LEU A 150 -17.69 5.95 -4.11
C LEU A 150 -19.11 5.38 -3.96
N SER A 151 -20.05 6.13 -3.38
CA SER A 151 -21.41 5.64 -3.17
C SER A 151 -22.17 5.35 -4.46
N THR A 152 -21.75 5.97 -5.55
CA THR A 152 -22.34 5.80 -6.90
C THR A 152 -21.40 5.14 -7.90
N ALA A 153 -20.23 4.70 -7.45
CA ALA A 153 -19.19 4.16 -8.35
C ALA A 153 -19.50 2.79 -8.95
N GLY A 154 -20.49 2.06 -8.41
CA GLY A 154 -20.88 0.76 -8.92
C GLY A 154 -19.77 -0.29 -8.85
N LEU A 155 -18.91 -0.26 -7.82
CA LEU A 155 -17.83 -1.21 -7.65
C LEU A 155 -18.37 -2.63 -7.51
N ARG A 156 -17.83 -3.56 -8.29
CA ARG A 156 -18.23 -4.97 -8.23
C ARG A 156 -17.45 -5.70 -7.16
N PRO A 157 -18.12 -6.41 -6.20
CA PRO A 157 -17.42 -7.24 -5.22
C PRO A 157 -16.64 -8.37 -5.88
N VAL A 158 -15.54 -8.77 -5.23
CA VAL A 158 -14.74 -9.94 -5.62
C VAL A 158 -15.02 -11.14 -4.71
N ASP A 159 -14.57 -12.33 -5.14
CA ASP A 159 -14.92 -13.60 -4.50
C ASP A 159 -14.06 -13.94 -3.28
N ALA A 160 -12.81 -13.44 -3.25
CA ALA A 160 -11.88 -13.64 -2.14
C ALA A 160 -10.84 -12.51 -2.07
N VAL A 161 -10.27 -12.34 -0.89
CA VAL A 161 -9.21 -11.37 -0.61
C VAL A 161 -8.00 -12.07 -0.01
N VAL A 162 -6.82 -11.76 -0.51
CA VAL A 162 -5.53 -12.21 0.05
C VAL A 162 -4.69 -10.98 0.39
N LEU A 163 -4.05 -10.97 1.55
CA LEU A 163 -3.07 -9.95 1.96
C LEU A 163 -1.69 -10.61 2.04
N LEU A 164 -0.79 -10.25 1.13
CA LEU A 164 0.55 -10.84 1.01
C LEU A 164 1.61 -9.84 1.44
N ASN A 165 2.38 -10.14 2.48
CA ASN A 165 3.42 -9.25 3.03
C ASN A 165 2.92 -7.80 3.14
N ALA A 166 1.72 -7.62 3.71
CA ALA A 166 0.96 -6.40 3.59
C ALA A 166 0.75 -5.71 4.95
N HIS A 167 0.90 -4.39 4.96
CA HIS A 167 0.68 -3.56 6.15
C HIS A 167 -0.71 -2.90 6.13
N PRO A 168 -1.33 -2.63 7.31
CA PRO A 168 -2.73 -2.24 7.39
C PRO A 168 -3.04 -0.86 6.78
N SER A 169 -2.07 0.06 6.78
CA SER A 169 -2.29 1.44 6.32
C SER A 169 -0.97 2.12 5.98
N ARG A 170 -0.94 2.82 4.86
CA ARG A 170 0.19 3.68 4.48
C ARG A 170 0.43 4.79 5.51
N ALA A 171 -0.63 5.38 6.04
CA ALA A 171 -0.54 6.42 7.05
C ALA A 171 0.06 5.91 8.37
N ARG A 172 -0.34 4.73 8.84
CA ARG A 172 0.22 4.13 10.05
C ARG A 172 1.70 3.82 9.87
N LEU A 173 2.04 3.12 8.79
CA LEU A 173 3.44 2.76 8.50
C LEU A 173 4.31 4.00 8.36
N SER A 174 3.90 4.97 7.55
CA SER A 174 4.64 6.21 7.36
C SER A 174 4.81 7.00 8.66
N THR A 175 3.78 7.04 9.52
CA THR A 175 3.90 7.73 10.82
C THR A 175 4.96 7.09 11.71
N GLU A 176 5.01 5.75 11.77
CA GLU A 176 6.04 5.03 12.53
C GLU A 176 7.45 5.19 11.93
N TRP A 177 7.55 5.69 10.68
CA TRP A 177 8.82 5.95 9.99
C TRP A 177 9.20 7.43 9.97
N LEU A 178 8.30 8.35 10.36
CA LEU A 178 8.65 9.76 10.50
C LEU A 178 9.72 9.93 11.60
N ASP A 179 10.75 10.66 11.27
CA ASP A 179 11.80 11.01 12.21
C ASP A 179 11.33 12.11 13.19
N PRO A 180 11.03 11.80 14.45
CA PRO A 180 10.44 12.75 15.37
C PRO A 180 11.45 13.81 15.87
N SER A 181 12.75 13.61 15.64
CA SER A 181 13.77 14.59 15.97
C SER A 181 13.67 15.84 15.08
N ILE A 182 12.96 15.77 13.96
CA ILE A 182 12.65 16.94 13.13
C ILE A 182 11.43 17.65 13.74
N THR A 183 11.70 18.68 14.51
CA THR A 183 10.67 19.46 15.21
C THR A 183 10.14 20.65 14.39
N ASP A 184 10.89 21.05 13.35
CA ASP A 184 10.53 22.13 12.42
C ASP A 184 10.80 21.68 10.98
N GLU A 185 9.72 21.56 10.16
CA GLU A 185 9.82 21.13 8.77
C GLU A 185 10.60 22.12 7.87
N GLN A 186 10.75 23.38 8.30
CA GLN A 186 11.55 24.37 7.57
C GLN A 186 13.06 24.26 7.87
N ARG A 187 13.41 23.55 8.96
CA ARG A 187 14.79 23.31 9.41
C ARG A 187 15.02 21.82 9.68
N PRO A 188 14.88 20.95 8.68
CA PRO A 188 14.86 19.49 8.86
C PRO A 188 16.20 18.89 9.31
N PHE A 189 17.26 19.69 9.33
CA PHE A 189 18.60 19.27 9.77
C PHE A 189 18.96 19.78 11.18
N ASP A 190 18.16 20.70 11.75
CA ASP A 190 18.22 21.09 13.17
C ASP A 190 17.41 20.05 13.97
N ARG A 191 18.13 19.05 14.47
CA ARG A 191 17.50 17.87 15.07
C ARG A 191 17.45 17.98 16.58
N GLU A 192 16.36 17.48 17.19
CA GLU A 192 16.25 17.33 18.64
C GLU A 192 16.96 16.04 19.09
N PRO A 193 18.13 16.14 19.77
CA PRO A 193 18.94 14.95 20.08
C PRO A 193 18.21 13.92 20.94
N SER A 194 17.32 14.35 21.83
CA SER A 194 16.56 13.47 22.73
C SER A 194 15.50 12.63 22.00
N LEU A 195 15.20 12.95 20.74
CA LEU A 195 14.26 12.25 19.86
C LEU A 195 14.94 11.65 18.62
N ASP A 196 16.27 11.68 18.54
CA ASP A 196 17.01 11.12 17.42
C ASP A 196 17.48 9.68 17.72
N MET A 197 16.82 8.69 17.11
CA MET A 197 17.20 7.27 17.27
C MET A 197 18.60 6.94 16.74
N TYR A 198 19.19 7.82 15.95
CA TYR A 198 20.55 7.68 15.42
C TYR A 198 21.60 8.43 16.23
N HIS A 199 21.18 9.19 17.28
CA HIS A 199 22.11 9.84 18.18
C HIS A 199 22.81 8.83 19.10
N ALA A 200 24.10 9.02 19.36
CA ALA A 200 24.90 8.05 20.12
C ALA A 200 24.34 7.76 21.53
N ASP A 201 23.70 8.76 22.15
CA ASP A 201 23.12 8.61 23.49
C ASP A 201 21.81 7.81 23.51
N ASN A 202 21.20 7.53 22.35
CA ASN A 202 19.94 6.81 22.20
C ASN A 202 20.15 5.41 21.59
N ALA A 203 21.24 4.72 21.93
CA ALA A 203 21.54 3.41 21.38
C ALA A 203 20.55 2.32 21.83
N PRO A 204 20.19 1.34 20.96
CA PRO A 204 19.38 0.19 21.35
C PRO A 204 20.14 -0.72 22.36
N PRO A 205 19.44 -1.50 23.23
CA PRO A 205 18.01 -1.58 23.29
C PRO A 205 17.38 -0.31 23.88
N PHE A 206 16.34 0.20 23.19
CA PHE A 206 15.69 1.43 23.63
C PHE A 206 14.89 1.21 24.92
N SER A 207 14.96 2.19 25.83
CA SER A 207 14.19 2.12 27.07
C SER A 207 12.67 2.27 26.79
N PRO A 208 11.77 1.67 27.60
CA PRO A 208 10.32 1.86 27.43
C PRO A 208 9.90 3.33 27.42
N ALA A 209 10.51 4.17 28.24
CA ALA A 209 10.24 5.60 28.29
C ALA A 209 10.62 6.31 26.98
N PHE A 210 11.78 5.97 26.38
CA PHE A 210 12.20 6.50 25.10
C PHE A 210 11.23 6.05 23.99
N ILE A 211 10.86 4.76 23.95
CA ILE A 211 9.91 4.23 22.96
C ILE A 211 8.58 4.98 23.02
N GLU A 212 8.03 5.18 24.21
CA GLU A 212 6.75 5.89 24.40
C GLU A 212 6.86 7.35 23.91
N GLN A 213 7.88 8.08 24.36
CA GLN A 213 8.13 9.47 23.96
C GLN A 213 8.34 9.57 22.43
N TYR A 214 9.15 8.69 21.86
CA TYR A 214 9.45 8.63 20.43
C TYR A 214 8.17 8.43 19.59
N ARG A 215 7.35 7.42 19.93
CA ARG A 215 6.11 7.13 19.22
C ARG A 215 5.09 8.28 19.36
N ALA A 216 4.97 8.88 20.53
CA ALA A 216 4.14 10.06 20.72
C ALA A 216 4.60 11.24 19.85
N ALA A 217 5.90 11.47 19.75
CA ALA A 217 6.47 12.53 18.93
C ALA A 217 6.31 12.27 17.42
N GLN A 218 6.35 11.01 16.97
CA GLN A 218 6.02 10.64 15.58
C GLN A 218 4.57 10.99 15.23
N VAL A 219 3.62 10.65 16.09
CA VAL A 219 2.19 11.00 15.91
C VAL A 219 2.02 12.52 15.91
N ALA A 220 2.65 13.23 16.84
CA ALA A 220 2.60 14.68 16.90
C ALA A 220 3.16 15.33 15.62
N ARG A 221 4.25 14.79 15.06
CA ARG A 221 4.81 15.25 13.78
C ARG A 221 3.85 15.02 12.61
N ASN A 222 3.24 13.84 12.50
CA ASN A 222 2.23 13.55 11.46
C ASN A 222 1.08 14.58 11.50
N ARG A 223 0.55 14.83 12.70
CA ARG A 223 -0.54 15.80 12.91
C ARG A 223 -0.13 17.24 12.61
N ARG A 224 1.10 17.64 12.94
CA ARG A 224 1.63 18.99 12.62
C ARG A 224 1.69 19.19 11.10
N ILE A 225 2.19 18.21 10.34
CA ILE A 225 2.23 18.27 8.88
C ILE A 225 0.81 18.30 8.32
N ALA A 226 -0.11 17.50 8.84
CA ALA A 226 -1.51 17.48 8.40
C ALA A 226 -2.21 18.85 8.64
N ALA A 227 -2.03 19.44 9.80
CA ALA A 227 -2.57 20.77 10.11
C ALA A 227 -2.00 21.87 9.20
N TRP A 228 -0.71 21.78 8.86
CA TRP A 228 -0.10 22.67 7.87
C TRP A 228 -0.73 22.49 6.48
N CYS A 229 -0.96 21.26 6.04
CA CYS A 229 -1.62 20.97 4.77
C CYS A 229 -3.04 21.54 4.72
N GLU A 230 -3.83 21.35 5.78
CA GLU A 230 -5.19 21.92 5.87
C GLU A 230 -5.15 23.46 5.75
N HIS A 231 -4.23 24.10 6.50
CA HIS A 231 -4.06 25.55 6.43
C HIS A 231 -3.69 26.03 5.01
N GLN A 232 -2.81 25.32 4.30
CA GLN A 232 -2.45 25.69 2.92
C GLN A 232 -3.65 25.54 1.96
N LEU A 233 -4.42 24.45 2.06
CA LEU A 233 -5.60 24.25 1.22
C LEU A 233 -6.68 25.31 1.50
N ASP A 234 -6.90 25.67 2.75
CA ASP A 234 -7.82 26.74 3.14
C ASP A 234 -7.34 28.09 2.58
N TRP A 235 -6.04 28.38 2.65
CA TRP A 235 -5.47 29.60 2.07
C TRP A 235 -5.65 29.66 0.55
N LEU A 236 -5.46 28.56 -0.17
CA LEU A 236 -5.66 28.49 -1.62
C LEU A 236 -7.10 28.84 -2.02
N THR A 237 -8.08 28.42 -1.22
CA THR A 237 -9.51 28.63 -1.53
C THR A 237 -10.06 29.96 -1.04
N SER A 238 -9.57 30.49 0.11
CA SER A 238 -10.16 31.63 0.80
C SER A 238 -9.43 32.95 0.63
N SER A 239 -8.13 32.94 0.32
CA SER A 239 -7.29 34.16 0.31
C SER A 239 -7.59 35.12 -0.84
N GLY A 240 -8.13 34.60 -1.97
CA GLY A 240 -8.26 35.35 -3.23
C GLY A 240 -6.93 35.73 -3.89
N LYS A 241 -5.79 35.20 -3.37
CA LYS A 241 -4.44 35.49 -3.85
C LYS A 241 -3.80 34.31 -4.58
N ALA A 242 -4.42 33.14 -4.51
CA ALA A 242 -3.92 31.97 -5.22
C ALA A 242 -4.04 32.18 -6.74
N PRO A 243 -3.03 31.79 -7.54
CA PRO A 243 -3.15 31.81 -8.99
C PRO A 243 -4.34 30.96 -9.45
N PRO A 244 -5.04 31.36 -10.54
CA PRO A 244 -6.13 30.56 -11.10
C PRO A 244 -5.68 29.13 -11.43
N GLY A 245 -6.43 28.13 -10.96
CA GLY A 245 -6.13 26.72 -11.20
C GLY A 245 -5.13 26.09 -10.24
N LEU A 246 -4.57 26.84 -9.29
CA LEU A 246 -3.75 26.27 -8.22
C LEU A 246 -4.66 25.77 -7.10
N GLU A 247 -4.93 24.48 -7.07
CA GLU A 247 -5.84 23.85 -6.10
C GLU A 247 -5.12 23.01 -5.04
N ASP A 248 -3.78 22.80 -5.17
CA ASP A 248 -2.98 21.98 -4.28
C ASP A 248 -1.51 22.45 -4.28
N LEU A 249 -0.74 22.11 -3.25
CA LEU A 249 0.67 22.48 -3.10
C LEU A 249 1.53 21.25 -2.87
N ALA A 250 2.60 21.11 -3.66
CA ALA A 250 3.61 20.08 -3.44
C ALA A 250 4.64 20.53 -2.40
N PHE A 251 5.13 19.58 -1.60
CA PHE A 251 6.17 19.80 -0.60
C PHE A 251 7.00 18.54 -0.34
N VAL A 252 8.08 18.71 0.41
CA VAL A 252 9.01 17.63 0.77
C VAL A 252 8.93 17.38 2.26
N VAL A 253 8.82 16.10 2.65
CA VAL A 253 8.91 15.63 4.03
C VAL A 253 10.26 14.95 4.23
N HIS A 254 11.11 15.51 5.06
CA HIS A 254 12.41 14.94 5.39
C HIS A 254 12.29 13.89 6.51
N GLY A 255 13.25 12.97 6.58
CA GLY A 255 13.31 11.99 7.66
C GLY A 255 12.08 11.05 7.68
N THR A 256 12.00 10.14 6.72
CA THR A 256 10.89 9.18 6.58
C THR A 256 11.34 7.72 6.62
N GLY A 257 12.45 7.44 7.33
CA GLY A 257 13.02 6.10 7.51
C GLY A 257 13.52 5.86 8.94
N ALA A 258 12.80 6.36 9.95
CA ALA A 258 13.24 6.35 11.35
C ALA A 258 12.30 5.52 12.25
N ASP A 259 12.23 4.21 11.98
CA ASP A 259 11.51 3.27 12.83
C ASP A 259 12.47 2.59 13.81
N LEU A 260 12.14 2.60 15.10
CA LEU A 260 12.92 1.96 16.15
C LEU A 260 13.15 0.46 15.90
N ARG A 261 12.19 -0.21 15.23
CA ARG A 261 12.27 -1.64 14.87
C ARG A 261 13.44 -1.96 13.94
N PHE A 262 13.94 -1.00 13.21
CA PHE A 262 15.11 -1.18 12.34
C PHE A 262 16.40 -1.43 13.13
N LEU A 263 16.49 -0.92 14.37
CA LEU A 263 17.69 -1.03 15.19
C LEU A 263 17.51 -1.93 16.42
N ASP A 264 16.29 -2.13 16.92
CA ASP A 264 16.02 -2.90 18.14
C ASP A 264 15.23 -4.19 17.84
N PRO A 265 15.86 -5.37 18.01
CA PRO A 265 15.20 -6.65 17.80
C PRO A 265 14.10 -6.95 18.83
N ASN A 266 14.09 -6.27 19.98
CA ASN A 266 13.11 -6.51 21.04
C ASN A 266 11.76 -5.82 20.77
N ILE A 267 11.73 -4.87 19.82
CA ILE A 267 10.49 -4.18 19.41
C ILE A 267 9.86 -4.99 18.26
N ASP A 268 8.67 -5.52 18.47
CA ASP A 268 7.98 -6.43 17.53
C ASP A 268 8.91 -7.55 17.01
N PRO A 269 9.33 -8.51 17.88
CA PRO A 269 10.30 -9.55 17.52
C PRO A 269 9.85 -10.36 16.29
N SER A 270 10.80 -10.61 15.38
CA SER A 270 10.59 -11.39 14.16
C SER A 270 11.94 -11.93 13.65
N ASP A 271 11.93 -12.67 12.55
CA ASP A 271 13.17 -13.21 11.94
C ASP A 271 13.92 -12.16 11.06
N ARG A 272 13.49 -10.88 11.07
CA ARG A 272 14.09 -9.82 10.26
C ARG A 272 15.56 -9.56 10.60
N GLU A 273 16.34 -9.20 9.63
CA GLU A 273 17.70 -8.70 9.81
C GLU A 273 17.67 -7.28 10.42
N ILE A 274 18.42 -7.06 11.49
CA ILE A 274 18.52 -5.76 12.14
C ILE A 274 19.55 -4.88 11.42
N GLY A 275 19.24 -3.58 11.29
CA GLY A 275 20.09 -2.63 10.56
C GLY A 275 19.85 -2.63 9.03
N VAL A 276 18.82 -3.33 8.57
CA VAL A 276 18.47 -3.42 7.15
C VAL A 276 17.01 -2.97 6.95
N THR A 277 16.78 -2.23 5.86
CA THR A 277 15.45 -1.86 5.35
C THR A 277 15.36 -2.24 3.87
N LEU A 278 14.20 -2.06 3.25
CA LEU A 278 14.04 -2.25 1.80
C LEU A 278 14.92 -1.29 0.96
N TRP A 279 15.48 -0.27 1.57
CA TRP A 279 16.34 0.76 0.93
C TRP A 279 17.77 0.77 1.47
N GLY A 280 18.20 -0.31 2.11
CA GLY A 280 19.54 -0.42 2.71
C GLY A 280 19.59 0.00 4.18
N ALA A 281 20.71 0.57 4.63
CA ALA A 281 20.89 0.96 6.02
C ALA A 281 19.86 2.02 6.46
N PRO A 282 19.22 1.87 7.64
CA PRO A 282 18.12 2.76 8.07
C PRO A 282 18.46 4.24 8.06
N GLN A 283 19.65 4.62 8.54
CA GLN A 283 20.06 6.01 8.56
C GLN A 283 20.19 6.60 7.13
N VAL A 284 20.66 5.81 6.16
CA VAL A 284 20.73 6.22 4.76
C VAL A 284 19.32 6.34 4.18
N ALA A 285 18.45 5.36 4.43
CA ALA A 285 17.05 5.37 4.01
C ALA A 285 16.29 6.59 4.57
N ASN A 286 16.62 7.03 5.79
CA ASN A 286 16.02 8.20 6.42
C ASN A 286 16.29 9.52 5.66
N TYR A 287 17.39 9.62 4.93
CA TYR A 287 17.80 10.84 4.21
C TYR A 287 17.71 10.76 2.69
N MET A 288 17.56 9.56 2.11
CA MET A 288 17.54 9.41 0.66
C MET A 288 16.37 10.17 0.01
N PRO A 289 16.53 10.73 -1.19
CA PRO A 289 15.51 11.57 -1.83
C PRO A 289 14.23 10.81 -2.23
N ALA A 290 14.30 9.50 -2.43
CA ALA A 290 13.19 8.66 -2.90
C ALA A 290 12.60 7.77 -1.80
N GLY A 291 12.37 8.31 -0.60
CA GLY A 291 11.70 7.59 0.50
C GLY A 291 10.18 7.62 0.40
N ILE A 292 9.51 6.74 1.15
CA ILE A 292 8.05 6.76 1.34
C ILE A 292 7.63 8.12 1.90
N SER A 293 6.49 8.66 1.43
CA SER A 293 5.92 9.96 1.83
C SER A 293 6.85 11.18 1.64
N ARG A 294 7.97 11.03 0.93
CA ARG A 294 9.01 12.05 0.80
C ARG A 294 8.59 13.26 -0.03
N VAL A 295 7.99 13.05 -1.18
CA VAL A 295 7.49 14.12 -2.06
C VAL A 295 5.99 13.92 -2.22
N THR A 296 5.20 14.92 -1.83
CA THR A 296 3.75 14.80 -1.81
C THR A 296 3.08 16.15 -2.00
N THR A 297 1.75 16.17 -2.22
CA THR A 297 0.94 17.38 -2.16
C THR A 297 0.14 17.41 -0.86
N CYS A 298 -0.42 18.57 -0.51
CA CYS A 298 -1.24 18.71 0.69
C CYS A 298 -2.45 17.77 0.66
N ARG A 299 -3.16 17.68 -0.48
CA ARG A 299 -4.30 16.75 -0.62
C ARG A 299 -3.86 15.30 -0.50
N SER A 300 -2.77 14.94 -1.16
CA SER A 300 -2.21 13.58 -1.13
C SER A 300 -1.71 13.22 0.27
N TRP A 301 -1.06 14.15 0.98
CA TRP A 301 -0.67 13.92 2.38
C TRP A 301 -1.87 13.57 3.25
N LEU A 302 -2.91 14.41 3.21
CA LEU A 302 -4.12 14.17 3.99
C LEU A 302 -4.81 12.85 3.61
N ASN A 303 -4.83 12.51 2.31
CA ASN A 303 -5.53 11.32 1.82
C ASN A 303 -4.78 10.02 2.15
N GLN A 304 -3.45 9.97 1.97
CA GLN A 304 -2.71 8.70 2.10
C GLN A 304 -1.76 8.60 3.30
N TRP A 305 -1.28 9.73 3.86
CA TRP A 305 -0.23 9.73 4.88
C TRP A 305 -0.67 10.25 6.25
N SER A 306 -1.78 10.97 6.33
CA SER A 306 -2.30 11.49 7.60
C SER A 306 -3.11 10.43 8.34
N LEU A 307 -2.76 10.21 9.63
CA LEU A 307 -3.45 9.26 10.51
C LEU A 307 -4.93 9.58 10.69
N ASP A 308 -5.25 10.88 10.80
CA ASP A 308 -6.59 11.33 11.20
C ASP A 308 -7.51 11.57 9.99
N HIS A 309 -6.96 11.57 8.74
CA HIS A 309 -7.72 11.94 7.54
C HIS A 309 -7.90 10.79 6.55
N THR A 310 -6.96 9.82 6.49
CA THR A 310 -7.03 8.73 5.51
C THR A 310 -8.27 7.86 5.73
N ASN A 311 -8.91 7.47 4.64
CA ASN A 311 -9.93 6.42 4.64
C ASN A 311 -9.32 5.03 4.42
N ALA A 312 -8.09 4.95 3.91
CA ALA A 312 -7.43 3.70 3.54
C ALA A 312 -6.67 3.10 4.74
N ASP A 313 -7.42 2.58 5.67
CA ASP A 313 -6.94 1.86 6.85
C ASP A 313 -7.69 0.53 6.96
N SER A 314 -6.99 -0.59 6.82
CA SER A 314 -7.57 -1.93 6.91
C SER A 314 -8.34 -2.17 8.20
N PHE A 315 -7.90 -1.59 9.32
CA PHE A 315 -8.62 -1.73 10.59
C PHE A 315 -10.01 -1.10 10.60
N ARG A 316 -10.24 -0.12 9.71
CA ARG A 316 -11.57 0.46 9.50
C ARG A 316 -12.48 -0.47 8.70
N TRP A 317 -11.94 -1.19 7.71
CA TRP A 317 -12.75 -1.88 6.71
C TRP A 317 -12.84 -3.40 6.93
N LEU A 318 -11.79 -4.05 7.43
CA LEU A 318 -11.80 -5.48 7.69
C LEU A 318 -12.99 -5.96 8.55
N PRO A 319 -13.45 -5.21 9.57
CA PRO A 319 -14.63 -5.59 10.34
C PRO A 319 -15.94 -5.65 9.54
N THR A 320 -15.98 -5.05 8.35
CA THR A 320 -17.18 -4.97 7.49
C THR A 320 -17.11 -5.88 6.26
N VAL A 321 -15.92 -6.45 5.97
CA VAL A 321 -15.71 -7.34 4.83
C VAL A 321 -16.19 -8.75 5.19
N THR A 322 -17.22 -9.23 4.49
CA THR A 322 -17.79 -10.58 4.69
C THR A 322 -17.15 -11.63 3.78
N THR A 323 -16.40 -11.22 2.78
CA THR A 323 -15.68 -12.05 1.82
C THR A 323 -14.60 -12.89 2.50
N PRO A 324 -14.31 -14.13 2.05
CA PRO A 324 -13.19 -14.92 2.55
C PRO A 324 -11.87 -14.16 2.49
N LEU A 325 -11.06 -14.25 3.55
CA LEU A 325 -9.79 -13.55 3.71
C LEU A 325 -8.65 -14.49 4.09
N LEU A 326 -7.55 -14.43 3.36
CA LEU A 326 -6.27 -15.05 3.73
C LEU A 326 -5.22 -13.97 3.95
N ILE A 327 -4.42 -14.10 5.01
CA ILE A 327 -3.23 -13.28 5.23
C ILE A 327 -2.01 -14.20 5.18
N VAL A 328 -1.03 -13.86 4.34
CA VAL A 328 0.26 -14.57 4.22
C VAL A 328 1.37 -13.59 4.48
N LEU A 329 2.25 -13.89 5.44
CA LEU A 329 3.35 -13.02 5.82
C LEU A 329 4.67 -13.77 5.98
N GLY A 330 5.73 -13.23 5.39
CA GLY A 330 7.11 -13.65 5.64
C GLY A 330 7.62 -13.11 6.98
N THR A 331 8.13 -13.99 7.85
CA THR A 331 8.54 -13.58 9.21
C THR A 331 9.85 -12.81 9.26
N ALA A 332 10.64 -12.81 8.18
CA ALA A 332 11.86 -12.01 8.05
C ALA A 332 11.64 -10.70 7.25
N ASP A 333 10.39 -10.27 7.09
CA ASP A 333 10.05 -8.99 6.45
C ASP A 333 10.57 -7.82 7.31
N PRO A 334 11.44 -6.93 6.78
CA PRO A 334 11.96 -5.80 7.53
C PRO A 334 10.96 -4.63 7.67
N THR A 335 9.82 -4.71 6.97
CA THR A 335 8.83 -3.63 6.88
C THR A 335 7.51 -4.00 7.57
N VAL A 336 7.02 -5.21 7.34
CA VAL A 336 5.74 -5.69 7.87
C VAL A 336 5.98 -6.72 8.97
N MET A 337 5.60 -6.37 10.18
CA MET A 337 5.84 -7.24 11.35
C MET A 337 4.72 -8.27 11.52
N PRO A 338 5.03 -9.46 12.06
CA PRO A 338 4.02 -10.50 12.37
C PRO A 338 2.85 -9.98 13.19
N ARG A 339 3.10 -9.04 14.12
CA ARG A 339 2.05 -8.38 14.90
C ARG A 339 1.02 -7.64 14.01
N MET A 340 1.45 -7.01 12.91
CA MET A 340 0.53 -6.30 12.01
C MET A 340 -0.41 -7.29 11.31
N ALA A 341 0.11 -8.44 10.86
CA ALA A 341 -0.68 -9.49 10.25
C ALA A 341 -1.70 -10.08 11.23
N GLN A 342 -1.27 -10.36 12.47
CA GLN A 342 -2.16 -10.83 13.52
C GLN A 342 -3.28 -9.83 13.83
N GLN A 343 -2.95 -8.55 13.95
CA GLN A 343 -3.94 -7.49 14.19
C GLN A 343 -4.96 -7.38 13.04
N MET A 344 -4.53 -7.52 11.78
CA MET A 344 -5.44 -7.54 10.62
C MET A 344 -6.33 -8.79 10.64
N TYR A 345 -5.78 -9.95 10.99
CA TYR A 345 -6.56 -11.17 11.16
C TYR A 345 -7.62 -11.02 12.26
N ASP A 346 -7.24 -10.47 13.41
CA ASP A 346 -8.16 -10.24 14.52
C ASP A 346 -9.27 -9.24 14.17
N ALA A 347 -8.94 -8.22 13.37
CA ALA A 347 -9.89 -7.21 12.90
C ALA A 347 -10.92 -7.75 11.88
N ALA A 348 -10.62 -8.81 11.14
CA ALA A 348 -11.48 -9.36 10.10
C ALA A 348 -12.62 -10.21 10.67
N THR A 349 -13.42 -9.64 11.57
CA THR A 349 -14.43 -10.36 12.38
C THR A 349 -15.65 -10.82 11.59
N SER A 350 -15.95 -10.18 10.47
CA SER A 350 -17.12 -10.50 9.63
C SER A 350 -16.80 -11.43 8.46
N ALA A 351 -15.52 -11.71 8.18
CA ALA A 351 -15.13 -12.56 7.07
C ALA A 351 -15.76 -13.96 7.22
N SER A 352 -16.38 -14.46 6.15
CA SER A 352 -17.03 -15.78 6.13
C SER A 352 -16.06 -16.94 6.39
N ARG A 353 -14.80 -16.73 6.01
CA ARG A 353 -13.62 -17.54 6.35
C ARG A 353 -12.44 -16.61 6.51
N ARG A 354 -11.60 -16.81 7.51
CA ARG A 354 -10.35 -16.09 7.67
C ARG A 354 -9.23 -17.02 8.12
N ASP A 355 -8.08 -16.89 7.46
CA ASP A 355 -6.90 -17.69 7.74
C ASP A 355 -5.65 -16.77 7.77
N LEU A 356 -4.68 -17.14 8.59
CA LEU A 356 -3.38 -16.47 8.72
C LEU A 356 -2.27 -17.50 8.61
N TYR A 357 -1.32 -17.25 7.71
CA TYR A 357 -0.18 -18.13 7.49
C TYR A 357 1.14 -17.34 7.54
N TYR A 358 2.10 -17.86 8.27
CA TYR A 358 3.45 -17.31 8.36
C TYR A 358 4.44 -18.19 7.58
N VAL A 359 5.10 -17.59 6.58
CA VAL A 359 6.23 -18.23 5.88
C VAL A 359 7.50 -17.90 6.65
N LYS A 360 8.03 -18.87 7.37
CA LYS A 360 9.18 -18.65 8.25
C LYS A 360 10.42 -18.24 7.46
N ASN A 361 11.16 -17.22 7.95
CA ASN A 361 12.37 -16.66 7.35
C ASN A 361 12.16 -16.03 5.95
N ALA A 362 10.95 -15.91 5.45
CA ALA A 362 10.70 -15.25 4.18
C ALA A 362 10.81 -13.72 4.33
N THR A 363 11.49 -13.09 3.38
CA THR A 363 11.63 -11.63 3.27
C THR A 363 10.47 -11.00 2.50
N HIS A 364 10.42 -9.67 2.45
CA HIS A 364 9.32 -8.92 1.82
C HIS A 364 9.07 -9.31 0.36
N TYR A 365 10.12 -9.51 -0.42
CA TYR A 365 10.06 -9.83 -1.85
C TYR A 365 10.49 -11.25 -2.18
N PHE A 366 10.77 -12.10 -1.19
CA PHE A 366 11.29 -13.45 -1.39
C PHE A 366 12.57 -13.48 -2.25
N GLU A 367 13.37 -12.41 -2.22
CA GLU A 367 14.57 -12.31 -3.03
C GLU A 367 15.59 -13.38 -2.61
N GLY A 368 16.02 -14.21 -3.57
CA GLY A 368 16.91 -15.35 -3.30
C GLY A 368 16.27 -16.50 -2.54
N GLN A 369 14.93 -16.52 -2.40
CA GLN A 369 14.19 -17.51 -1.60
C GLN A 369 13.09 -18.23 -2.42
N PRO A 370 13.44 -18.91 -3.54
CA PRO A 370 12.44 -19.50 -4.44
C PRO A 370 11.57 -20.56 -3.76
N GLU A 371 12.11 -21.33 -2.81
CA GLU A 371 11.36 -22.36 -2.08
C GLU A 371 10.32 -21.73 -1.14
N LEU A 372 10.66 -20.63 -0.46
CA LEU A 372 9.74 -19.90 0.42
C LEU A 372 8.66 -19.18 -0.38
N LEU A 373 9.02 -18.68 -1.57
CA LEU A 373 8.02 -18.15 -2.50
C LEU A 373 7.05 -19.26 -2.94
N ALA A 374 7.57 -20.43 -3.30
CA ALA A 374 6.75 -21.57 -3.70
C ALA A 374 5.80 -21.98 -2.57
N GLU A 375 6.27 -22.06 -1.31
CA GLU A 375 5.46 -22.33 -0.13
C GLU A 375 4.32 -21.31 0.01
N ALA A 376 4.60 -20.01 -0.08
CA ALA A 376 3.59 -18.96 -0.01
C ALA A 376 2.52 -19.12 -1.10
N LEU A 377 2.95 -19.42 -2.33
CA LEU A 377 2.05 -19.57 -3.47
C LEU A 377 1.24 -20.87 -3.40
N ASP A 378 1.80 -21.97 -2.86
CA ASP A 378 1.06 -23.22 -2.59
C ASP A 378 -0.06 -22.98 -1.57
N VAL A 379 0.23 -22.24 -0.51
CA VAL A 379 -0.76 -21.85 0.49
C VAL A 379 -1.88 -21.02 -0.12
N ILE A 380 -1.52 -20.00 -0.92
CA ILE A 380 -2.50 -19.13 -1.58
C ILE A 380 -3.37 -19.95 -2.54
N ALA A 381 -2.75 -20.76 -3.38
CA ALA A 381 -3.45 -21.58 -4.38
C ALA A 381 -4.40 -22.60 -3.72
N GLY A 382 -3.90 -23.39 -2.77
CA GLY A 382 -4.71 -24.37 -2.05
C GLY A 382 -5.85 -23.73 -1.27
N TRP A 383 -5.67 -22.50 -0.77
CA TRP A 383 -6.71 -21.77 -0.07
C TRP A 383 -7.82 -21.23 -1.01
N ILE A 384 -7.44 -20.77 -2.21
CA ILE A 384 -8.40 -20.29 -3.22
C ILE A 384 -9.28 -21.44 -3.75
N ASP A 385 -8.72 -22.64 -3.88
CA ASP A 385 -9.42 -23.83 -4.44
C ASP A 385 -10.43 -24.47 -3.46
N THR A 386 -10.43 -24.07 -2.18
CA THR A 386 -11.37 -24.54 -1.14
C THR A 386 -12.47 -23.54 -0.84
#